data_1eff1ba2b9e2dd1345b88cc212d22cae
#
_entry.id   1eff1ba2b9e2dd1345b88cc212d22cae
#
_cell.length_a   1.000
_cell.length_b   1.000
_cell.length_c   1.000
_cell.angle_alpha   90.00
_cell.angle_beta   90.00
_cell.angle_gamma   90.00
#
_symmetry.space_group_name_H-M   'P 1'
#
loop_
_entity.id
_entity.type
_entity.pdbx_description
1 polymer ?
#
loop_
_entity_poly.entity_id
_entity_poly.type
_entity_poly.pdbx_seq_one_letter_code
_entity_poly.pdbx_strand_id
1 'polypeptide(L)'
;KDTYIKLDKNLSQLLKTIDNKVGYDNTIVFITADHGVVSEPKELLERKIPAGYFESTMMIDRLKLHLNITLGKGEWVKNYSNNQLFLNQDLITKKELEPQGVQQICADFLLNIDGVKNTFTAKQMHNNEYKNSFHSLIQRGYNQKRSGDVMVALQTGWISKYWEKGGTTQLLNLARVNFG
;
A
#
# COMPACT_ATOMS: atom_id res chain seq x y z
N LYS A 1 9.73 -11.83 19.24
CA LYS A 1 9.28 -12.15 20.61
C LYS A 1 10.06 -11.34 21.65
N ASP A 2 11.39 -11.39 21.61
CA ASP A 2 12.26 -10.66 22.57
C ASP A 2 12.08 -9.15 22.52
N THR A 3 11.83 -8.58 21.37
CA THR A 3 11.59 -7.14 21.19
C THR A 3 10.35 -6.68 21.96
N TYR A 4 9.26 -7.44 21.90
CA TYR A 4 8.04 -7.12 22.66
C TYR A 4 8.24 -7.26 24.18
N ILE A 5 9.00 -8.26 24.61
CA ILE A 5 9.32 -8.41 26.04
C ILE A 5 10.17 -7.23 26.55
N LYS A 6 11.12 -6.76 25.75
CA LYS A 6 11.92 -5.58 26.08
C LYS A 6 11.07 -4.31 26.10
N LEU A 7 10.18 -4.15 25.13
CA LEU A 7 9.25 -3.03 25.07
C LEU A 7 8.34 -3.00 26.29
N ASP A 8 7.75 -4.13 26.67
CA ASP A 8 6.89 -4.27 27.85
C ASP A 8 7.62 -3.84 29.14
N LYS A 9 8.87 -4.31 29.33
CA LYS A 9 9.68 -3.90 30.47
C LYS A 9 9.95 -2.40 30.49
N ASN A 10 10.31 -1.81 29.36
CA ASN A 10 10.58 -0.39 29.23
C ASN A 10 9.32 0.45 29.51
N LEU A 11 8.17 0.04 28.97
CA LEU A 11 6.89 0.68 29.25
C LEU A 11 6.52 0.60 30.74
N SER A 12 6.68 -0.58 31.36
CA SER A 12 6.45 -0.73 32.80
C SER A 12 7.33 0.23 33.64
N GLN A 13 8.60 0.37 33.27
CA GLN A 13 9.51 1.29 33.95
C GLN A 13 9.11 2.76 33.74
N LEU A 14 8.72 3.12 32.53
CA LEU A 14 8.23 4.46 32.20
C LEU A 14 6.98 4.81 33.03
N LEU A 15 5.99 3.90 33.03
CA LEU A 15 4.74 4.10 33.77
C LEU A 15 4.97 4.25 35.28
N LYS A 16 5.84 3.43 35.86
CA LYS A 16 6.24 3.57 37.27
C LYS A 16 6.89 4.91 37.57
N THR A 17 7.71 5.40 36.63
CA THR A 17 8.36 6.73 36.76
C THR A 17 7.34 7.86 36.71
N ILE A 18 6.37 7.76 35.83
CA ILE A 18 5.26 8.72 35.71
C ILE A 18 4.42 8.71 37.00
N ASP A 19 4.05 7.56 37.46
CA ASP A 19 3.28 7.41 38.71
C ASP A 19 3.97 8.04 39.91
N ASN A 20 5.25 7.74 40.08
CA ASN A 20 6.05 8.27 41.20
C ASN A 20 6.26 9.78 41.14
N LYS A 21 6.28 10.40 39.95
CA LYS A 21 6.57 11.82 39.78
C LYS A 21 5.35 12.69 39.57
N VAL A 22 4.31 12.16 38.97
CA VAL A 22 3.11 12.91 38.55
C VAL A 22 1.84 12.34 39.20
N GLY A 23 1.80 11.03 39.42
CA GLY A 23 0.63 10.26 39.89
C GLY A 23 -0.28 9.83 38.74
N TYR A 24 -0.85 8.64 38.83
CA TYR A 24 -1.79 8.13 37.81
C TYR A 24 -3.05 8.98 37.73
N ASP A 25 -3.52 9.53 38.83
CA ASP A 25 -4.73 10.38 38.86
C ASP A 25 -4.57 11.70 38.08
N ASN A 26 -3.31 12.09 37.80
CA ASN A 26 -2.98 13.29 37.04
C ASN A 26 -2.48 12.98 35.63
N THR A 27 -2.57 11.72 35.18
CA THR A 27 -1.98 11.27 33.92
C THR A 27 -3.02 10.53 33.08
N ILE A 28 -3.11 10.84 31.79
CA ILE A 28 -3.88 10.07 30.81
C ILE A 28 -2.87 9.38 29.89
N VAL A 29 -2.99 8.06 29.76
CA VAL A 29 -2.13 7.25 28.90
C VAL A 29 -2.93 6.77 27.68
N PHE A 30 -2.41 7.01 26.47
CA PHE A 30 -2.95 6.50 25.23
C PHE A 30 -1.98 5.48 24.64
N ILE A 31 -2.51 4.34 24.19
CA ILE A 31 -1.76 3.35 23.41
C ILE A 31 -2.46 3.23 22.06
N THR A 32 -1.72 3.46 21.00
CA THR A 32 -2.23 3.35 19.64
C THR A 32 -1.16 2.78 18.73
N ALA A 33 -1.58 2.27 17.58
CA ALA A 33 -0.71 1.86 16.50
C ALA A 33 -1.12 2.58 15.21
N ASP A 34 -0.19 2.80 14.32
CA ASP A 34 -0.43 3.36 13.00
C ASP A 34 -1.13 2.33 12.08
N HIS A 35 -0.89 1.03 12.29
CA HIS A 35 -1.51 -0.08 11.56
C HIS A 35 -1.28 -1.41 12.27
N GLY A 36 -1.94 -2.45 11.75
CA GLY A 36 -1.71 -3.83 12.17
C GLY A 36 -0.50 -4.47 11.50
N VAL A 37 -0.31 -5.76 11.75
CA VAL A 37 0.78 -6.57 11.18
C VAL A 37 0.18 -7.67 10.30
N VAL A 38 0.76 -7.86 9.11
CA VAL A 38 0.41 -8.99 8.25
C VAL A 38 1.34 -10.18 8.52
N SER A 39 0.85 -11.39 8.27
CA SER A 39 1.67 -12.59 8.36
C SER A 39 2.67 -12.64 7.23
N GLU A 40 3.84 -13.21 7.50
CA GLU A 40 4.87 -13.43 6.48
C GLU A 40 4.35 -14.42 5.41
N PRO A 41 4.40 -14.11 4.11
CA PRO A 41 3.88 -14.98 3.07
C PRO A 41 4.45 -16.38 3.09
N LYS A 42 5.72 -16.54 3.41
CA LYS A 42 6.36 -17.84 3.52
C LYS A 42 5.70 -18.72 4.59
N GLU A 43 5.40 -18.15 5.75
CA GLU A 43 4.68 -18.87 6.82
C GLU A 43 3.27 -19.27 6.38
N LEU A 44 2.58 -18.40 5.67
CA LEU A 44 1.25 -18.70 5.12
C LEU A 44 1.30 -19.84 4.12
N LEU A 45 2.28 -19.82 3.20
CA LEU A 45 2.49 -20.87 2.21
C LEU A 45 2.81 -22.25 2.86
N GLU A 46 3.62 -22.26 3.91
CA GLU A 46 3.90 -23.48 4.70
C GLU A 46 2.61 -24.06 5.31
N ARG A 47 1.67 -23.18 5.64
CA ARG A 47 0.33 -23.55 6.14
C ARG A 47 -0.68 -23.79 5.03
N LYS A 48 -0.26 -23.85 3.76
CA LYS A 48 -1.11 -24.01 2.56
C LYS A 48 -2.17 -22.91 2.38
N ILE A 49 -1.88 -21.72 2.88
CA ILE A 49 -2.70 -20.53 2.69
C ILE A 49 -2.13 -19.76 1.50
N PRO A 50 -2.95 -19.38 0.50
CA PRO A 50 -2.50 -18.59 -0.64
C PRO A 50 -1.86 -17.28 -0.19
N ALA A 51 -0.62 -17.04 -0.60
CA ALA A 51 0.14 -15.86 -0.22
C ALA A 51 1.26 -15.61 -1.24
N GLY A 52 1.87 -14.44 -1.23
CA GLY A 52 2.98 -14.15 -2.13
C GLY A 52 3.60 -12.78 -1.94
N TYR A 53 4.60 -12.54 -2.78
CA TYR A 53 5.32 -11.27 -2.84
C TYR A 53 5.04 -10.57 -4.15
N PHE A 54 4.54 -9.35 -4.05
CA PHE A 54 4.25 -8.51 -5.19
C PHE A 54 5.51 -7.74 -5.61
N GLU A 55 6.01 -8.03 -6.79
CA GLU A 55 7.23 -7.41 -7.34
C GLU A 55 6.88 -6.17 -8.16
N SER A 56 6.84 -5.02 -7.51
CA SER A 56 6.43 -3.77 -8.13
C SER A 56 7.34 -3.32 -9.27
N THR A 57 8.64 -3.58 -9.19
CA THR A 57 9.58 -3.19 -10.26
C THR A 57 9.25 -3.92 -11.56
N MET A 58 9.13 -5.22 -11.52
CA MET A 58 8.79 -6.03 -12.70
C MET A 58 7.40 -5.65 -13.26
N MET A 59 6.45 -5.40 -12.38
CA MET A 59 5.11 -4.95 -12.77
C MET A 59 5.18 -3.61 -13.51
N ILE A 60 5.95 -2.64 -13.02
CA ILE A 60 6.11 -1.33 -13.66
C ILE A 60 6.74 -1.46 -15.04
N ASP A 61 7.78 -2.28 -15.19
CA ASP A 61 8.45 -2.47 -16.48
C ASP A 61 7.48 -3.09 -17.51
N ARG A 62 6.69 -4.08 -17.10
CA ARG A 62 5.66 -4.68 -17.96
C ARG A 62 4.56 -3.69 -18.31
N LEU A 63 4.12 -2.86 -17.36
CA LEU A 63 3.13 -1.81 -17.60
C LEU A 63 3.66 -0.76 -18.58
N LYS A 64 4.89 -0.29 -18.42
CA LYS A 64 5.53 0.66 -19.36
C LYS A 64 5.58 0.10 -20.77
N LEU A 65 5.94 -1.18 -20.91
CA LEU A 65 5.93 -1.84 -22.21
C LEU A 65 4.52 -1.89 -22.82
N HIS A 66 3.52 -2.28 -22.02
CA HIS A 66 2.12 -2.32 -22.44
C HIS A 66 1.62 -0.94 -22.90
N LEU A 67 1.89 0.10 -22.13
CA LEU A 67 1.50 1.47 -22.49
C LEU A 67 2.20 1.97 -23.75
N ASN A 68 3.47 1.63 -23.95
CA ASN A 68 4.19 1.96 -25.17
C ASN A 68 3.64 1.27 -26.42
N ILE A 69 3.14 0.06 -26.28
CA ILE A 69 2.48 -0.67 -27.37
C ILE A 69 1.10 -0.06 -27.67
N THR A 70 0.34 0.24 -26.62
CA THR A 70 -1.07 0.68 -26.74
C THR A 70 -1.20 2.15 -27.12
N LEU A 71 -0.38 3.02 -26.53
CA LEU A 71 -0.49 4.47 -26.63
C LEU A 71 0.67 5.12 -27.41
N GLY A 72 1.65 4.30 -27.85
CA GLY A 72 2.87 4.77 -28.49
C GLY A 72 3.97 5.11 -27.49
N LYS A 73 5.20 5.25 -28.01
CA LYS A 73 6.39 5.48 -27.18
C LYS A 73 6.26 6.72 -26.30
N GLY A 74 6.63 6.58 -25.04
CA GLY A 74 6.67 7.67 -24.06
C GLY A 74 6.95 7.20 -22.64
N GLU A 75 7.33 8.15 -21.79
CA GLU A 75 7.51 7.93 -20.34
C GLU A 75 6.17 8.13 -19.62
N TRP A 76 5.29 7.15 -19.74
CA TRP A 76 3.92 7.20 -19.23
C TRP A 76 3.80 7.19 -17.72
N VAL A 77 4.75 6.53 -17.03
CA VAL A 77 4.74 6.36 -15.58
C VAL A 77 5.79 7.25 -14.94
N LYS A 78 5.36 8.19 -14.12
CA LYS A 78 6.25 9.06 -13.33
C LYS A 78 6.76 8.39 -12.06
N ASN A 79 5.88 7.67 -11.36
CA ASN A 79 6.23 7.03 -10.11
C ASN A 79 5.26 5.89 -9.78
N TYR A 80 5.73 4.97 -8.96
CA TYR A 80 4.92 4.01 -8.24
C TYR A 80 5.36 4.00 -6.78
N SER A 81 4.49 4.40 -5.91
CA SER A 81 4.77 4.44 -4.48
C SER A 81 3.49 4.17 -3.70
N ASN A 82 3.65 3.41 -2.66
CA ASN A 82 2.52 3.21 -1.78
C ASN A 82 1.34 2.51 -2.47
N ASN A 83 1.60 1.51 -3.30
CA ASN A 83 0.62 0.84 -4.12
C ASN A 83 -0.24 1.82 -4.95
N GLN A 84 0.36 2.94 -5.32
CA GLN A 84 -0.26 3.96 -6.16
C GLN A 84 0.63 4.25 -7.36
N LEU A 85 0.02 4.25 -8.53
CA LEU A 85 0.64 4.60 -9.80
C LEU A 85 0.39 6.08 -10.09
N PHE A 86 1.46 6.79 -10.42
CA PHE A 86 1.42 8.20 -10.83
C PHE A 86 1.78 8.30 -12.32
N LEU A 87 0.87 8.81 -13.11
CA LEU A 87 1.03 8.95 -14.54
C LEU A 87 1.68 10.29 -14.93
N ASN A 88 2.22 10.33 -16.13
CA ASN A 88 2.79 11.53 -16.71
C ASN A 88 1.69 12.38 -17.35
N GLN A 89 1.09 13.27 -16.57
CA GLN A 89 0.00 14.13 -17.01
C GLN A 89 0.43 15.05 -18.18
N ASP A 90 1.69 15.52 -18.19
CA ASP A 90 2.22 16.35 -19.26
C ASP A 90 2.25 15.58 -20.60
N LEU A 91 2.65 14.30 -20.55
CA LEU A 91 2.65 13.46 -21.73
C LEU A 91 1.24 13.14 -22.23
N ILE A 92 0.33 12.85 -21.30
CA ILE A 92 -1.09 12.57 -21.60
C ILE A 92 -1.70 13.78 -22.32
N THR A 93 -1.50 14.98 -21.78
CA THR A 93 -1.96 16.24 -22.39
C THR A 93 -1.31 16.48 -23.75
N LYS A 94 0.01 16.29 -23.85
CA LYS A 94 0.75 16.47 -25.13
C LYS A 94 0.28 15.51 -26.23
N LYS A 95 -0.20 14.33 -25.84
CA LYS A 95 -0.73 13.31 -26.75
C LYS A 95 -2.24 13.48 -27.00
N GLU A 96 -2.85 14.51 -26.44
CA GLU A 96 -4.28 14.80 -26.54
C GLU A 96 -5.17 13.61 -26.13
N LEU A 97 -4.72 12.86 -25.11
CA LEU A 97 -5.44 11.72 -24.56
C LEU A 97 -6.27 12.12 -23.36
N GLU A 98 -7.39 11.43 -23.19
CA GLU A 98 -8.22 11.56 -21.99
C GLU A 98 -7.55 10.85 -20.80
N PRO A 99 -7.23 11.56 -19.68
CA PRO A 99 -6.55 10.97 -18.54
C PRO A 99 -7.28 9.75 -17.99
N GLN A 100 -8.61 9.77 -17.99
CA GLN A 100 -9.45 8.67 -17.51
C GLN A 100 -9.28 7.39 -18.33
N GLY A 101 -9.14 7.53 -19.65
CA GLY A 101 -8.88 6.40 -20.54
C GLY A 101 -7.52 5.75 -20.25
N VAL A 102 -6.49 6.57 -20.02
CA VAL A 102 -5.16 6.07 -19.66
C VAL A 102 -5.17 5.40 -18.29
N GLN A 103 -5.86 6.00 -17.31
CA GLN A 103 -6.06 5.38 -15.99
C GLN A 103 -6.73 4.01 -16.10
N GLN A 104 -7.77 3.89 -16.92
CA GLN A 104 -8.48 2.63 -17.11
C GLN A 104 -7.61 1.56 -17.76
N ILE A 105 -6.85 1.90 -18.81
CA ILE A 105 -5.89 0.99 -19.44
C ILE A 105 -4.89 0.45 -18.40
N CYS A 106 -4.37 1.32 -17.53
CA CYS A 106 -3.48 0.91 -16.46
C CYS A 106 -4.19 -0.01 -15.45
N ALA A 107 -5.40 0.35 -15.04
CA ALA A 107 -6.17 -0.41 -14.07
C ALA A 107 -6.48 -1.83 -14.59
N ASP A 108 -6.90 -1.95 -15.84
CA ASP A 108 -7.22 -3.23 -16.49
C ASP A 108 -5.97 -4.11 -16.64
N PHE A 109 -4.83 -3.51 -17.02
CA PHE A 109 -3.57 -4.23 -17.08
C PHE A 109 -3.16 -4.77 -15.70
N LEU A 110 -3.24 -3.92 -14.67
CA LEU A 110 -2.82 -4.25 -13.32
C LEU A 110 -3.68 -5.34 -12.67
N LEU A 111 -4.97 -5.43 -13.02
CA LEU A 111 -5.85 -6.52 -12.57
C LEU A 111 -5.40 -7.91 -13.02
N ASN A 112 -4.60 -8.00 -14.09
CA ASN A 112 -4.07 -9.28 -14.59
C ASN A 112 -2.71 -9.65 -13.99
N ILE A 113 -2.23 -8.89 -13.01
CA ILE A 113 -0.98 -9.16 -12.31
C ILE A 113 -1.26 -10.02 -11.07
N ASP A 114 -0.48 -11.07 -10.91
CA ASP A 114 -0.59 -11.95 -9.75
C ASP A 114 -0.45 -11.16 -8.43
N GLY A 115 -1.32 -11.47 -7.49
CA GLY A 115 -1.36 -10.81 -6.20
C GLY A 115 -2.16 -9.50 -6.17
N VAL A 116 -2.63 -9.00 -7.31
CA VAL A 116 -3.55 -7.88 -7.34
C VAL A 116 -4.97 -8.37 -7.13
N LYS A 117 -5.67 -7.79 -6.15
CA LYS A 117 -7.08 -8.07 -5.86
C LYS A 117 -8.00 -7.13 -6.62
N ASN A 118 -7.70 -5.85 -6.53
CA ASN A 118 -8.49 -4.78 -7.16
C ASN A 118 -7.60 -3.62 -7.56
N THR A 119 -8.09 -2.85 -8.53
CA THR A 119 -7.53 -1.56 -8.90
C THR A 119 -8.63 -0.49 -8.85
N PHE A 120 -8.23 0.74 -8.54
CA PHE A 120 -9.14 1.87 -8.45
C PHE A 120 -8.54 3.05 -9.16
N THR A 121 -9.23 3.59 -10.15
CA THR A 121 -8.79 4.82 -10.82
C THR A 121 -9.14 6.04 -9.97
N ALA A 122 -8.37 7.11 -10.11
CA ALA A 122 -8.69 8.40 -9.50
C ALA A 122 -10.10 8.87 -9.87
N LYS A 123 -10.52 8.61 -11.12
CA LYS A 123 -11.88 8.92 -11.59
C LYS A 123 -12.95 8.16 -10.80
N GLN A 124 -12.77 6.87 -10.55
CA GLN A 124 -13.71 6.07 -9.76
C GLN A 124 -13.81 6.58 -8.32
N MET A 125 -12.66 6.92 -7.71
CA MET A 125 -12.62 7.44 -6.34
C MET A 125 -13.30 8.80 -6.20
N HIS A 126 -13.27 9.61 -7.25
CA HIS A 126 -13.91 10.93 -7.27
C HIS A 126 -15.41 10.87 -7.56
N ASN A 127 -15.84 9.95 -8.42
CA ASN A 127 -17.21 9.95 -8.94
C ASN A 127 -18.16 9.00 -8.20
N ASN A 128 -17.64 8.05 -7.43
CA ASN A 128 -18.46 7.05 -6.75
C ASN A 128 -18.46 7.28 -5.23
N GLU A 129 -19.56 6.93 -4.59
CA GLU A 129 -19.67 6.87 -3.14
C GLU A 129 -19.71 5.41 -2.68
N TYR A 130 -18.81 5.05 -1.77
CA TYR A 130 -18.73 3.71 -1.23
C TYR A 130 -19.06 3.70 0.26
N LYS A 131 -19.93 2.80 0.68
CA LYS A 131 -20.35 2.68 2.08
C LYS A 131 -20.07 1.27 2.61
N ASN A 132 -19.45 1.21 3.80
CA ASN A 132 -19.25 -0.02 4.58
C ASN A 132 -18.59 -1.17 3.78
N SER A 133 -17.57 -0.86 2.99
CA SER A 133 -16.87 -1.83 2.15
C SER A 133 -15.37 -1.56 2.13
N PHE A 134 -14.62 -2.51 1.59
CA PHE A 134 -13.20 -2.31 1.31
C PHE A 134 -12.96 -1.08 0.41
N HIS A 135 -13.83 -0.83 -0.55
CA HIS A 135 -13.77 0.34 -1.43
C HIS A 135 -13.89 1.65 -0.64
N SER A 136 -14.75 1.69 0.38
CA SER A 136 -14.89 2.88 1.23
C SER A 136 -13.63 3.17 2.05
N LEU A 137 -12.87 2.15 2.44
CA LEU A 137 -11.60 2.34 3.14
C LEU A 137 -10.54 2.97 2.22
N ILE A 138 -10.44 2.48 0.98
CA ILE A 138 -9.55 3.06 -0.03
C ILE A 138 -9.97 4.51 -0.32
N GLN A 139 -11.26 4.77 -0.48
CA GLN A 139 -11.77 6.11 -0.77
C GLN A 139 -11.50 7.11 0.36
N ARG A 140 -11.62 6.70 1.62
CA ARG A 140 -11.27 7.56 2.77
C ARG A 140 -9.80 7.96 2.80
N GLY A 141 -8.91 7.10 2.30
CA GLY A 141 -7.49 7.39 2.15
C GLY A 141 -7.14 8.19 0.89
N TYR A 142 -8.08 8.34 -0.03
CA TYR A 142 -7.85 9.04 -1.29
C TYR A 142 -7.90 10.57 -1.12
N ASN A 143 -6.90 11.24 -1.70
CA ASN A 143 -6.86 12.70 -1.80
C ASN A 143 -6.59 13.10 -3.25
N GLN A 144 -7.51 13.84 -3.85
CA GLN A 144 -7.48 14.23 -5.26
C GLN A 144 -6.16 14.88 -5.72
N LYS A 145 -5.48 15.63 -4.84
CA LYS A 145 -4.23 16.35 -5.19
C LYS A 145 -2.96 15.55 -4.91
N ARG A 146 -3.05 14.50 -4.09
CA ARG A 146 -1.85 13.81 -3.57
C ARG A 146 -1.82 12.32 -3.84
N SER A 147 -2.99 11.71 -4.05
CA SER A 147 -3.07 10.29 -4.39
C SER A 147 -2.72 10.06 -5.86
N GLY A 148 -2.31 8.84 -6.15
CA GLY A 148 -1.98 8.42 -7.51
C GLY A 148 -3.19 8.32 -8.43
N ASP A 149 -2.91 8.16 -9.70
CA ASP A 149 -3.92 8.00 -10.76
C ASP A 149 -4.63 6.65 -10.72
N VAL A 150 -3.89 5.62 -10.30
CA VAL A 150 -4.44 4.26 -10.07
C VAL A 150 -3.91 3.71 -8.75
N MET A 151 -4.81 3.26 -7.91
CA MET A 151 -4.48 2.58 -6.65
C MET A 151 -4.61 1.08 -6.84
N VAL A 152 -3.65 0.34 -6.29
CA VAL A 152 -3.57 -1.11 -6.38
C VAL A 152 -3.83 -1.71 -5.01
N ALA A 153 -4.80 -2.59 -4.91
CA ALA A 153 -5.05 -3.37 -3.71
C ALA A 153 -4.54 -4.80 -3.91
N LEU A 154 -3.70 -5.27 -3.03
CA LEU A 154 -3.17 -6.62 -3.07
C LEU A 154 -4.15 -7.62 -2.44
N GLN A 155 -4.03 -8.87 -2.82
CA GLN A 155 -4.77 -9.97 -2.21
C GLN A 155 -4.33 -10.18 -0.77
N THR A 156 -5.21 -10.72 0.06
CA THR A 156 -4.87 -11.12 1.43
C THR A 156 -3.70 -12.11 1.40
N GLY A 157 -2.73 -11.90 2.28
CA GLY A 157 -1.49 -12.68 2.31
C GLY A 157 -0.42 -12.25 1.31
N TRP A 158 -0.69 -11.26 0.48
CA TRP A 158 0.31 -10.69 -0.43
C TRP A 158 0.88 -9.39 0.12
N ILE A 159 2.20 -9.24 0.01
CA ILE A 159 2.93 -8.04 0.42
C ILE A 159 3.84 -7.56 -0.70
N SER A 160 4.06 -6.25 -0.76
CA SER A 160 5.05 -5.69 -1.68
C SER A 160 6.44 -6.17 -1.31
N LYS A 161 7.17 -6.70 -2.29
CA LYS A 161 8.56 -7.11 -2.10
C LYS A 161 9.44 -5.88 -2.19
N TYR A 162 10.00 -5.49 -1.06
CA TYR A 162 11.07 -4.52 -1.03
C TYR A 162 12.38 -5.29 -0.94
N TRP A 163 13.23 -5.14 -1.93
CA TRP A 163 14.51 -5.83 -1.96
C TRP A 163 15.45 -5.29 -0.99
N GLU A 164 16.07 -6.24 -0.28
CA GLU A 164 17.24 -6.06 0.13
C GLU A 164 18.23 -7.04 0.31
N LYS A 165 19.42 -6.65 0.29
CA LYS A 165 20.59 -7.43 0.52
C LYS A 165 20.75 -7.66 2.02
N GLY A 166 20.36 -8.86 2.45
CA GLY A 166 20.79 -9.42 3.72
C GLY A 166 20.29 -8.69 4.97
N GLY A 167 19.86 -9.45 5.90
CA GLY A 167 19.40 -9.02 7.21
C GLY A 167 18.26 -9.90 7.67
N THR A 168 18.22 -10.14 8.97
CA THR A 168 17.17 -10.92 9.61
C THR A 168 15.92 -10.09 9.94
N THR A 169 16.02 -8.77 9.74
CA THR A 169 14.91 -7.84 9.99
C THR A 169 14.78 -6.94 8.79
N GLN A 170 13.74 -7.15 8.03
CA GLN A 170 13.30 -6.19 7.04
C GLN A 170 12.36 -5.22 7.73
N LEU A 171 12.67 -3.93 7.68
CA LEU A 171 11.67 -2.89 7.84
C LEU A 171 10.79 -2.95 6.60
N LEU A 172 9.88 -3.87 6.61
CA LEU A 172 8.81 -3.87 5.65
C LEU A 172 7.99 -2.62 5.96
N ASN A 173 7.88 -1.74 4.99
CA ASN A 173 6.92 -0.65 5.06
C ASN A 173 5.52 -1.27 4.88
N LEU A 174 5.19 -2.14 5.81
CA LEU A 174 3.97 -2.94 5.91
C LEU A 174 2.79 -2.13 6.41
N ALA A 175 2.99 -0.84 6.47
CA ALA A 175 1.97 0.12 6.78
C ALA A 175 0.75 0.03 5.85
N ARG A 176 0.77 -0.98 5.00
CA ARG A 176 -0.33 -1.13 4.09
C ARG A 176 -1.04 -2.39 4.35
N VAL A 177 -1.78 -2.22 5.36
CA VAL A 177 -2.91 -3.04 5.69
C VAL A 177 -3.59 -3.51 4.42
N ASN A 178 -3.34 -4.75 4.08
CA ASN A 178 -4.34 -5.51 3.38
C ASN A 178 -5.42 -5.74 4.43
N PHE A 179 -6.42 -4.88 4.44
CA PHE A 179 -7.62 -5.10 5.20
C PHE A 179 -8.26 -6.39 4.69
N GLY A 180 -8.04 -7.47 5.42
CA GLY A 180 -8.77 -8.70 5.26
C GLY A 180 -10.22 -8.53 5.65
#